data_2da57f5a733b188ba05ff1bf75dc5d2d
#
_entry.id   2da57f5a733b188ba05ff1bf75dc5d2d
#
_cell.length_a   1.000
_cell.length_b   1.000
_cell.length_c   1.000
_cell.angle_alpha   90.00
_cell.angle_beta   90.00
_cell.angle_gamma   90.00
#
_symmetry.space_group_name_H-M   'P 1'
#
loop_
_entity.id
_entity.type
_entity.pdbx_description
1 polymer ?
#
loop_
_entity_poly.entity_id
_entity_poly.type
_entity_poly.pdbx_seq_one_letter_code
_entity_poly.pdbx_strand_id
1 'polypeptide(L)'
;MVNEQQFEALCIGWFQETGWRFVHGPNIAPDGDRPERADYRQVILRDRLLAALGRINPHIPAPALEQAVHAVQTISEPQLVVRNRSFHRLMLSGVPVDVAEDEDAERGKKIELAQLIDFANPRNNEFLVANQFTVTGTKQPRRPDLVVFVNGLPLAVIELKNPASEQTDVWDAFNQLQTYKDEIADLFDSNAALVVSDGWTARVGALTSNAERMLPWRTIANEDDRPRVQLEMETVVRGFFAPELFLDFIRHFVLFEQDGDTVIKKIAGYHQFHAVREAVRATVIAASSPDKGLVEVREERATYGKEVKPGSRKAGVVWHTQGSGKSITMACYAGKLLQ
;
A
#
# COMPACT_ATOMS: atom_id res chain seq x y z
N MET A 1 16.13 -27.49 6.02
CA MET A 1 15.97 -26.36 5.08
C MET A 1 14.50 -26.00 5.01
N VAL A 2 14.19 -24.73 5.03
CA VAL A 2 12.80 -24.22 4.97
C VAL A 2 12.30 -24.37 3.54
N ASN A 3 11.19 -25.09 3.32
CA ASN A 3 10.56 -25.18 2.01
C ASN A 3 9.60 -23.98 1.76
N GLU A 4 9.03 -23.87 0.55
CA GLU A 4 8.16 -22.75 0.16
C GLU A 4 6.94 -22.61 1.08
N GLN A 5 6.27 -23.71 1.41
CA GLN A 5 5.11 -23.70 2.31
C GLN A 5 5.48 -23.26 3.75
N GLN A 6 6.63 -23.69 4.25
CA GLN A 6 7.13 -23.24 5.54
C GLN A 6 7.53 -21.76 5.52
N PHE A 7 8.07 -21.30 4.39
CA PHE A 7 8.42 -19.90 4.20
C PHE A 7 7.15 -19.01 4.10
N GLU A 8 6.14 -19.45 3.39
CA GLU A 8 4.82 -18.78 3.38
C GLU A 8 4.25 -18.66 4.79
N ALA A 9 4.30 -19.76 5.58
CA ALA A 9 3.83 -19.77 6.97
C ALA A 9 4.62 -18.79 7.88
N LEU A 10 5.94 -18.67 7.69
CA LEU A 10 6.76 -17.66 8.39
C LEU A 10 6.34 -16.24 8.04
N CYS A 11 6.14 -15.95 6.75
CA CYS A 11 5.67 -14.63 6.31
C CYS A 11 4.31 -14.27 6.95
N ILE A 12 3.38 -15.20 6.98
CA ILE A 12 2.07 -15.03 7.64
C ILE A 12 2.26 -14.73 9.14
N GLY A 13 3.16 -15.47 9.82
CA GLY A 13 3.48 -15.24 11.23
C GLY A 13 3.98 -13.80 11.48
N TRP A 14 4.90 -13.31 10.66
CA TRP A 14 5.40 -11.93 10.77
C TRP A 14 4.31 -10.88 10.51
N PHE A 15 3.41 -11.12 9.56
CA PHE A 15 2.24 -10.25 9.35
C PHE A 15 1.36 -10.21 10.59
N GLN A 16 1.05 -11.35 11.20
CA GLN A 16 0.23 -11.42 12.41
C GLN A 16 0.88 -10.71 13.60
N GLU A 17 2.19 -10.87 13.79
CA GLU A 17 2.97 -10.18 14.82
C GLU A 17 2.99 -8.66 14.65
N THR A 18 2.83 -8.16 13.42
CA THR A 18 2.74 -6.73 13.10
C THR A 18 1.32 -6.18 13.07
N GLY A 19 0.33 -6.97 13.50
CA GLY A 19 -1.06 -6.53 13.68
C GLY A 19 -1.99 -6.81 12.50
N TRP A 20 -1.55 -7.57 11.50
CA TRP A 20 -2.41 -8.02 10.40
C TRP A 20 -3.22 -9.25 10.82
N ARG A 21 -4.47 -9.30 10.38
CA ARG A 21 -5.27 -10.53 10.44
C ARG A 21 -4.87 -11.44 9.29
N PHE A 22 -5.04 -12.75 9.49
CA PHE A 22 -4.81 -13.75 8.46
C PHE A 22 -6.10 -14.49 8.13
N VAL A 23 -6.29 -14.80 6.85
CA VAL A 23 -7.32 -15.71 6.37
C VAL A 23 -6.74 -16.63 5.30
N HIS A 24 -7.13 -17.90 5.35
CA HIS A 24 -6.80 -18.84 4.28
C HIS A 24 -7.69 -18.56 3.07
N GLY A 25 -7.11 -18.19 1.93
CA GLY A 25 -7.85 -17.77 0.75
C GLY A 25 -8.91 -18.76 0.24
N PRO A 26 -8.63 -20.09 0.23
CA PRO A 26 -9.65 -21.11 -0.07
C PRO A 26 -10.89 -21.06 0.84
N ASN A 27 -10.75 -20.67 2.12
CA ASN A 27 -11.91 -20.60 3.02
C ASN A 27 -12.90 -19.49 2.65
N ILE A 28 -12.37 -18.39 2.05
CA ILE A 28 -13.18 -17.23 1.62
C ILE A 28 -13.51 -17.26 0.11
N ALA A 29 -13.12 -18.34 -0.57
CA ALA A 29 -13.45 -18.57 -1.97
C ALA A 29 -14.96 -18.82 -2.15
N PRO A 30 -15.50 -18.68 -3.38
CA PRO A 30 -16.95 -18.89 -3.64
C PRO A 30 -17.48 -20.26 -3.22
N ASP A 31 -16.62 -21.28 -3.24
CA ASP A 31 -16.90 -22.66 -2.84
C ASP A 31 -16.22 -23.04 -1.51
N GLY A 32 -15.72 -22.05 -0.77
CA GLY A 32 -15.09 -22.26 0.53
C GLY A 32 -16.08 -22.38 1.69
N ASP A 33 -15.54 -22.66 2.89
CA ASP A 33 -16.35 -22.84 4.10
C ASP A 33 -17.03 -21.55 4.59
N ARG A 34 -16.46 -20.40 4.30
CA ARG A 34 -16.94 -19.06 4.69
C ARG A 34 -16.78 -18.09 3.54
N PRO A 35 -17.54 -18.24 2.45
CA PRO A 35 -17.34 -17.46 1.24
C PRO A 35 -17.57 -15.97 1.48
N GLU A 36 -16.60 -15.16 1.07
CA GLU A 36 -16.68 -13.70 1.07
C GLU A 36 -16.76 -13.13 -0.36
N ARG A 37 -16.81 -14.03 -1.36
CA ARG A 37 -16.91 -13.71 -2.79
C ARG A 37 -17.92 -14.66 -3.43
N ALA A 38 -18.76 -14.14 -4.32
CA ALA A 38 -19.70 -14.95 -5.09
C ALA A 38 -19.05 -15.55 -6.35
N ASP A 39 -17.93 -15.01 -6.82
CA ASP A 39 -17.21 -15.42 -8.03
C ASP A 39 -15.70 -15.22 -7.83
N TYR A 40 -14.91 -16.09 -8.46
CA TYR A 40 -13.44 -16.00 -8.46
C TYR A 40 -12.88 -14.77 -9.20
N ARG A 41 -13.69 -14.05 -9.98
CA ARG A 41 -13.33 -12.77 -10.60
C ARG A 41 -13.39 -11.59 -9.62
N GLN A 42 -14.12 -11.74 -8.52
CA GLN A 42 -14.22 -10.72 -7.50
C GLN A 42 -12.93 -10.67 -6.70
N VAL A 43 -12.18 -9.59 -6.87
CA VAL A 43 -10.90 -9.35 -6.19
C VAL A 43 -11.05 -8.46 -4.95
N ILE A 44 -12.08 -7.62 -4.91
CA ILE A 44 -12.43 -6.79 -3.76
C ILE A 44 -13.33 -7.61 -2.82
N LEU A 45 -12.98 -7.65 -1.53
CA LEU A 45 -13.81 -8.26 -0.48
C LEU A 45 -14.90 -7.26 -0.09
N ARG A 46 -16.03 -7.32 -0.82
CA ARG A 46 -17.07 -6.31 -0.84
C ARG A 46 -17.64 -6.00 0.56
N ASP A 47 -17.97 -7.02 1.32
CA ASP A 47 -18.62 -6.83 2.62
C ASP A 47 -17.65 -6.25 3.65
N ARG A 48 -16.35 -6.57 3.55
CA ARG A 48 -15.30 -5.95 4.34
C ARG A 48 -15.13 -4.48 3.96
N LEU A 49 -15.14 -4.16 2.67
CA LEU A 49 -15.08 -2.78 2.19
C LEU A 49 -16.27 -1.98 2.70
N LEU A 50 -17.49 -2.50 2.57
CA LEU A 50 -18.70 -1.82 3.02
C LEU A 50 -18.70 -1.59 4.55
N ALA A 51 -18.28 -2.59 5.32
CA ALA A 51 -18.13 -2.46 6.77
C ALA A 51 -17.07 -1.39 7.16
N ALA A 52 -15.96 -1.32 6.42
CA ALA A 52 -14.94 -0.30 6.61
C ALA A 52 -15.46 1.10 6.25
N LEU A 53 -16.15 1.23 5.12
CA LEU A 53 -16.77 2.50 4.71
C LEU A 53 -17.73 3.04 5.76
N GLY A 54 -18.61 2.19 6.32
CA GLY A 54 -19.54 2.59 7.39
C GLY A 54 -18.82 3.05 8.66
N ARG A 55 -17.68 2.45 8.97
CA ARG A 55 -16.86 2.81 10.13
C ARG A 55 -16.08 4.11 9.93
N ILE A 56 -15.55 4.33 8.71
CA ILE A 56 -14.73 5.50 8.36
C ILE A 56 -15.62 6.72 8.08
N ASN A 57 -16.82 6.53 7.51
CA ASN A 57 -17.72 7.60 7.10
C ASN A 57 -19.08 7.50 7.82
N PRO A 58 -19.13 7.63 9.15
CA PRO A 58 -20.37 7.42 9.91
C PRO A 58 -21.47 8.45 9.59
N HIS A 59 -21.14 9.54 8.91
CA HIS A 59 -22.07 10.59 8.49
C HIS A 59 -22.70 10.32 7.11
N ILE A 60 -22.18 9.34 6.36
CA ILE A 60 -22.69 9.01 5.01
C ILE A 60 -23.69 7.84 5.13
N PRO A 61 -24.93 8.00 4.60
CA PRO A 61 -25.93 6.94 4.63
C PRO A 61 -25.51 5.68 3.86
N ALA A 62 -25.94 4.50 4.33
CA ALA A 62 -25.60 3.22 3.72
C ALA A 62 -25.85 3.12 2.20
N PRO A 63 -26.96 3.64 1.63
CA PRO A 63 -27.16 3.61 0.17
C PRO A 63 -26.10 4.42 -0.61
N ALA A 64 -25.56 5.49 -0.04
CA ALA A 64 -24.48 6.27 -0.65
C ALA A 64 -23.13 5.55 -0.53
N LEU A 65 -22.88 4.82 0.57
CA LEU A 65 -21.70 3.96 0.70
C LEU A 65 -21.70 2.81 -0.31
N GLU A 66 -22.87 2.28 -0.66
CA GLU A 66 -23.02 1.29 -1.74
C GLU A 66 -22.64 1.86 -3.11
N GLN A 67 -22.91 3.15 -3.38
CA GLN A 67 -22.43 3.82 -4.58
C GLN A 67 -20.90 3.85 -4.63
N ALA A 68 -20.24 4.09 -3.49
CA ALA A 68 -18.78 4.09 -3.40
C ALA A 68 -18.20 2.71 -3.71
N VAL A 69 -18.80 1.64 -3.17
CA VAL A 69 -18.39 0.24 -3.48
C VAL A 69 -18.56 -0.03 -4.97
N HIS A 70 -19.69 0.34 -5.55
CA HIS A 70 -19.96 0.14 -6.98
C HIS A 70 -18.96 0.91 -7.85
N ALA A 71 -18.66 2.16 -7.51
CA ALA A 71 -17.73 3.01 -8.26
C ALA A 71 -16.32 2.40 -8.36
N VAL A 72 -15.79 1.83 -7.26
CA VAL A 72 -14.46 1.21 -7.27
C VAL A 72 -14.44 -0.16 -7.97
N GLN A 73 -15.58 -0.85 -8.06
CA GLN A 73 -15.71 -2.12 -8.77
C GLN A 73 -15.91 -1.96 -10.28
N THR A 74 -16.24 -0.75 -10.75
CA THR A 74 -16.61 -0.48 -12.15
C THR A 74 -15.65 0.43 -12.89
N ILE A 75 -14.43 0.61 -12.36
CA ILE A 75 -13.37 1.34 -13.06
C ILE A 75 -13.01 0.58 -14.35
N SER A 76 -13.12 1.21 -15.50
CA SER A 76 -13.14 0.52 -16.80
C SER A 76 -12.18 1.07 -17.85
N GLU A 77 -11.13 1.79 -17.45
CA GLU A 77 -10.11 2.23 -18.41
C GLU A 77 -9.37 1.04 -19.04
N PRO A 78 -9.03 1.10 -20.34
CA PRO A 78 -8.47 -0.04 -21.07
C PRO A 78 -7.09 -0.50 -20.55
N GLN A 79 -6.26 0.45 -20.11
CA GLN A 79 -4.90 0.17 -19.65
C GLN A 79 -4.89 -0.05 -18.14
N LEU A 80 -4.32 -1.16 -17.70
CA LEU A 80 -4.21 -1.51 -16.28
C LEU A 80 -3.59 -0.38 -15.42
N VAL A 81 -2.51 0.24 -15.88
CA VAL A 81 -1.86 1.32 -15.14
C VAL A 81 -2.72 2.57 -15.03
N VAL A 82 -3.60 2.83 -16.00
CA VAL A 82 -4.55 3.95 -15.97
C VAL A 82 -5.67 3.64 -14.99
N ARG A 83 -6.23 2.41 -14.98
CA ARG A 83 -7.19 1.96 -13.96
C ARG A 83 -6.58 2.10 -12.57
N ASN A 84 -5.34 1.62 -12.38
CA ASN A 84 -4.62 1.73 -11.11
C ASN A 84 -4.43 3.19 -10.67
N ARG A 85 -4.11 4.11 -11.58
CA ARG A 85 -4.03 5.55 -11.28
C ARG A 85 -5.39 6.12 -10.83
N SER A 86 -6.46 5.79 -11.54
CA SER A 86 -7.82 6.22 -11.21
C SER A 86 -8.25 5.68 -9.85
N PHE A 87 -7.98 4.40 -9.58
CA PHE A 87 -8.23 3.79 -8.30
C PHE A 87 -7.44 4.47 -7.17
N HIS A 88 -6.15 4.69 -7.39
CA HIS A 88 -5.28 5.34 -6.41
C HIS A 88 -5.78 6.75 -6.07
N ARG A 89 -6.25 7.51 -7.06
CA ARG A 89 -6.85 8.82 -6.83
C ARG A 89 -8.10 8.74 -5.95
N LEU A 90 -8.97 7.76 -6.18
CA LEU A 90 -10.15 7.53 -5.32
C LEU A 90 -9.76 7.13 -3.89
N MET A 91 -8.70 6.33 -3.72
CA MET A 91 -8.17 6.01 -2.38
C MET A 91 -7.72 7.25 -1.61
N LEU A 92 -7.08 8.21 -2.30
CA LEU A 92 -6.54 9.41 -1.64
C LEU A 92 -7.60 10.50 -1.42
N SER A 93 -8.50 10.68 -2.38
CA SER A 93 -9.45 11.80 -2.39
C SER A 93 -10.83 11.45 -1.85
N GLY A 94 -11.13 10.16 -1.71
CA GLY A 94 -12.48 9.66 -1.49
C GLY A 94 -13.27 9.48 -2.79
N VAL A 95 -14.33 8.73 -2.71
CA VAL A 95 -15.27 8.46 -3.81
C VAL A 95 -16.43 9.43 -3.71
N PRO A 96 -16.75 10.23 -4.75
CA PRO A 96 -17.91 11.09 -4.72
C PRO A 96 -19.18 10.25 -4.75
N VAL A 97 -20.10 10.53 -3.82
CA VAL A 97 -21.38 9.85 -3.67
C VAL A 97 -22.51 10.86 -3.48
N ASP A 98 -23.68 10.53 -4.00
CA ASP A 98 -24.88 11.35 -3.84
C ASP A 98 -25.55 11.06 -2.50
N VAL A 99 -25.72 12.08 -1.67
CA VAL A 99 -26.46 12.03 -0.40
C VAL A 99 -27.70 12.90 -0.54
N ALA A 100 -28.88 12.38 -0.19
CA ALA A 100 -30.11 13.18 -0.15
C ALA A 100 -30.05 14.17 1.03
N GLU A 101 -30.39 15.44 0.81
CA GLU A 101 -30.38 16.49 1.87
C GLU A 101 -31.56 16.41 2.84
N ASP A 102 -32.71 15.84 2.42
CA ASP A 102 -33.91 15.61 3.25
C ASP A 102 -34.85 14.60 2.58
N GLU A 103 -35.78 14.02 3.35
CA GLU A 103 -36.83 13.11 2.84
C GLU A 103 -37.78 13.79 1.84
N ASP A 104 -37.80 15.13 1.77
CA ASP A 104 -38.59 15.91 0.81
C ASP A 104 -37.80 16.10 -0.50
N ALA A 105 -38.20 15.40 -1.54
CA ALA A 105 -37.58 15.24 -2.85
C ALA A 105 -37.36 16.50 -3.70
N GLU A 106 -37.57 17.72 -3.20
CA GLU A 106 -37.36 18.97 -3.91
C GLU A 106 -36.04 19.71 -3.60
N ARG A 107 -35.28 19.28 -2.59
CA ARG A 107 -33.95 19.83 -2.29
C ARG A 107 -32.86 18.94 -2.82
N GLY A 108 -31.93 19.51 -3.55
CA GLY A 108 -30.93 18.86 -4.38
C GLY A 108 -30.07 17.80 -3.67
N LYS A 109 -29.44 16.95 -4.46
CA LYS A 109 -28.44 15.97 -3.99
C LYS A 109 -27.17 16.71 -3.58
N LYS A 110 -26.64 16.41 -2.41
CA LYS A 110 -25.32 16.84 -1.95
C LYS A 110 -24.30 15.77 -2.31
N ILE A 111 -23.16 16.19 -2.86
CA ILE A 111 -22.03 15.28 -3.09
C ILE A 111 -21.17 15.25 -1.85
N GLU A 112 -20.96 14.04 -1.30
CA GLU A 112 -20.01 13.76 -0.22
C GLU A 112 -18.88 12.88 -0.74
N LEU A 113 -17.71 12.91 -0.07
CA LEU A 113 -16.55 12.10 -0.43
C LEU A 113 -16.40 10.93 0.56
N ALA A 114 -16.81 9.75 0.14
CA ALA A 114 -16.65 8.53 0.93
C ALA A 114 -15.19 8.09 0.94
N GLN A 115 -14.54 8.18 2.10
CA GLN A 115 -13.13 7.79 2.27
C GLN A 115 -13.00 6.26 2.30
N LEU A 116 -12.14 5.71 1.43
CA LEU A 116 -11.87 4.27 1.35
C LEU A 116 -10.88 3.81 2.44
N ILE A 117 -10.00 4.72 2.85
CA ILE A 117 -8.94 4.49 3.83
C ILE A 117 -8.89 5.67 4.79
N ASP A 118 -8.83 5.39 6.08
CA ASP A 118 -8.57 6.41 7.10
C ASP A 118 -7.06 6.57 7.31
N PHE A 119 -6.47 7.53 6.62
CA PHE A 119 -5.05 7.84 6.74
C PHE A 119 -4.72 8.62 8.02
N ALA A 120 -5.69 9.30 8.61
CA ALA A 120 -5.51 10.09 9.82
C ALA A 120 -5.50 9.20 11.08
N ASN A 121 -6.31 8.14 11.06
CA ASN A 121 -6.38 7.17 12.13
C ASN A 121 -6.18 5.74 11.60
N PRO A 122 -4.94 5.28 11.48
CA PRO A 122 -4.61 3.96 10.93
C PRO A 122 -5.39 2.81 11.58
N ARG A 123 -5.68 2.91 12.89
CA ARG A 123 -6.41 1.87 13.66
C ARG A 123 -7.87 1.71 13.24
N ASN A 124 -8.42 2.67 12.52
CA ASN A 124 -9.79 2.61 12.00
C ASN A 124 -9.90 1.74 10.75
N ASN A 125 -8.76 1.31 10.19
CA ASN A 125 -8.73 0.42 9.03
C ASN A 125 -8.66 -1.07 9.45
N GLU A 126 -9.08 -1.95 8.57
CA GLU A 126 -8.84 -3.38 8.67
C GLU A 126 -7.62 -3.76 7.84
N PHE A 127 -6.68 -4.48 8.45
CA PHE A 127 -5.48 -5.00 7.81
C PHE A 127 -5.58 -6.53 7.74
N LEU A 128 -5.56 -7.08 6.53
CA LEU A 128 -5.75 -8.51 6.30
C LEU A 128 -4.72 -9.02 5.29
N VAL A 129 -4.13 -10.17 5.57
CA VAL A 129 -3.36 -10.95 4.59
C VAL A 129 -4.09 -12.25 4.29
N ALA A 130 -4.22 -12.58 3.00
CA ALA A 130 -4.77 -13.84 2.54
C ALA A 130 -3.70 -14.60 1.76
N ASN A 131 -3.54 -15.88 2.05
CA ASN A 131 -2.70 -16.76 1.23
C ASN A 131 -3.55 -17.51 0.19
N GLN A 132 -2.89 -17.97 -0.88
CA GLN A 132 -3.50 -18.85 -1.87
C GLN A 132 -4.85 -18.31 -2.43
N PHE A 133 -4.92 -17.00 -2.64
CA PHE A 133 -6.12 -16.29 -3.09
C PHE A 133 -6.33 -16.50 -4.58
N THR A 134 -7.13 -17.48 -4.95
CA THR A 134 -7.40 -17.82 -6.36
C THR A 134 -8.23 -16.74 -7.05
N VAL A 135 -7.77 -16.28 -8.22
CA VAL A 135 -8.47 -15.32 -9.07
C VAL A 135 -8.60 -15.89 -10.48
N THR A 136 -9.77 -15.74 -11.07
CA THR A 136 -10.04 -16.07 -12.47
C THR A 136 -10.14 -14.78 -13.28
N GLY A 137 -9.28 -14.65 -14.27
CA GLY A 137 -9.28 -13.52 -15.20
C GLY A 137 -9.70 -13.95 -16.61
N THR A 138 -9.04 -13.38 -17.61
CA THR A 138 -9.35 -13.62 -19.04
C THR A 138 -8.81 -14.94 -19.59
N LYS A 139 -7.83 -15.53 -18.92
CA LYS A 139 -7.17 -16.78 -19.33
C LYS A 139 -7.36 -17.86 -18.27
N GLN A 140 -6.28 -18.33 -17.66
CA GLN A 140 -6.33 -19.36 -16.63
C GLN A 140 -6.47 -18.75 -15.22
N PRO A 141 -7.10 -19.45 -14.28
CA PRO A 141 -7.06 -19.05 -12.88
C PRO A 141 -5.62 -18.98 -12.36
N ARG A 142 -5.34 -17.98 -11.53
CA ARG A 142 -4.04 -17.81 -10.87
C ARG A 142 -4.23 -17.70 -9.37
N ARG A 143 -3.21 -18.06 -8.64
CA ARG A 143 -3.25 -18.15 -7.19
C ARG A 143 -1.96 -17.60 -6.60
N PRO A 144 -1.87 -16.28 -6.39
CA PRO A 144 -0.75 -15.66 -5.70
C PRO A 144 -0.54 -16.25 -4.30
N ASP A 145 0.71 -16.30 -3.85
CA ASP A 145 1.03 -16.83 -2.53
C ASP A 145 0.41 -16.01 -1.42
N LEU A 146 0.61 -14.68 -1.45
CA LEU A 146 -0.01 -13.77 -0.49
C LEU A 146 -0.62 -12.55 -1.20
N VAL A 147 -1.82 -12.18 -0.77
CA VAL A 147 -2.46 -10.91 -1.14
C VAL A 147 -2.73 -10.10 0.14
N VAL A 148 -2.32 -8.84 0.12
CA VAL A 148 -2.42 -7.93 1.26
C VAL A 148 -3.58 -6.97 1.03
N PHE A 149 -4.53 -6.97 1.95
CA PHE A 149 -5.76 -6.18 1.86
C PHE A 149 -5.80 -5.10 2.94
N VAL A 150 -6.25 -3.91 2.57
CA VAL A 150 -6.70 -2.90 3.53
C VAL A 150 -8.16 -2.60 3.25
N ASN A 151 -9.00 -2.72 4.24
CA ASN A 151 -10.45 -2.51 4.12
C ASN A 151 -11.10 -3.35 2.99
N GLY A 152 -10.59 -4.57 2.76
CA GLY A 152 -11.07 -5.42 1.67
C GLY A 152 -10.55 -5.09 0.27
N LEU A 153 -9.69 -4.07 0.11
CA LEU A 153 -9.02 -3.69 -1.13
C LEU A 153 -7.67 -4.42 -1.27
N PRO A 154 -7.40 -5.17 -2.36
CA PRO A 154 -6.12 -5.86 -2.56
C PRO A 154 -5.02 -4.86 -2.95
N LEU A 155 -4.22 -4.40 -1.97
CA LEU A 155 -3.24 -3.33 -2.17
C LEU A 155 -1.82 -3.83 -2.48
N ALA A 156 -1.48 -5.07 -2.11
CA ALA A 156 -0.21 -5.64 -2.54
C ALA A 156 -0.34 -7.13 -2.88
N VAL A 157 0.49 -7.56 -3.82
CA VAL A 157 0.62 -8.97 -4.21
C VAL A 157 2.05 -9.38 -3.97
N ILE A 158 2.22 -10.51 -3.30
CA ILE A 158 3.51 -11.08 -2.91
C ILE A 158 3.63 -12.46 -3.53
N GLU A 159 4.73 -12.67 -4.23
CA GLU A 159 5.08 -13.97 -4.78
C GLU A 159 6.38 -14.48 -4.13
N LEU A 160 6.35 -15.70 -3.67
CA LEU A 160 7.42 -16.34 -2.93
C LEU A 160 8.03 -17.47 -3.73
N LYS A 161 9.32 -17.73 -3.53
CA LYS A 161 10.02 -18.91 -4.05
C LYS A 161 10.70 -19.66 -2.92
N ASN A 162 10.95 -20.92 -3.16
CA ASN A 162 11.54 -21.82 -2.18
C ASN A 162 12.96 -21.39 -1.79
N PRO A 163 13.22 -21.00 -0.54
CA PRO A 163 14.56 -20.59 -0.08
C PRO A 163 15.63 -21.68 -0.18
N ALA A 164 15.21 -22.93 -0.31
CA ALA A 164 16.10 -24.09 -0.42
C ALA A 164 16.37 -24.52 -1.87
N SER A 165 15.76 -23.84 -2.85
CA SER A 165 15.96 -24.16 -4.26
C SER A 165 17.20 -23.47 -4.83
N GLU A 166 18.06 -24.22 -5.50
CA GLU A 166 19.15 -23.67 -6.32
C GLU A 166 18.70 -23.33 -7.74
N GLN A 167 17.48 -23.72 -8.12
CA GLN A 167 16.96 -23.60 -9.49
C GLN A 167 15.99 -22.44 -9.67
N THR A 168 15.46 -21.86 -8.58
CA THR A 168 14.51 -20.75 -8.61
C THR A 168 15.02 -19.60 -7.76
N ASP A 169 14.85 -18.39 -8.25
CA ASP A 169 15.28 -17.17 -7.57
C ASP A 169 14.17 -16.11 -7.52
N VAL A 170 14.50 -14.96 -6.96
CA VAL A 170 13.58 -13.83 -6.84
C VAL A 170 13.07 -13.32 -8.21
N TRP A 171 13.79 -13.58 -9.31
CA TRP A 171 13.39 -13.14 -10.64
C TRP A 171 12.37 -14.07 -11.28
N ASP A 172 12.34 -15.34 -10.87
CA ASP A 172 11.25 -16.26 -11.26
C ASP A 172 9.93 -15.80 -10.64
N ALA A 173 9.94 -15.35 -9.36
CA ALA A 173 8.79 -14.72 -8.72
C ALA A 173 8.36 -13.45 -9.46
N PHE A 174 9.33 -12.62 -9.89
CA PHE A 174 9.03 -11.43 -10.68
C PHE A 174 8.36 -11.76 -12.02
N ASN A 175 8.87 -12.73 -12.76
CA ASN A 175 8.29 -13.16 -14.03
C ASN A 175 6.88 -13.72 -13.86
N GLN A 176 6.63 -14.42 -12.75
CA GLN A 176 5.29 -14.91 -12.41
C GLN A 176 4.30 -13.77 -12.15
N LEU A 177 4.71 -12.70 -11.45
CA LEU A 177 3.90 -11.50 -11.28
C LEU A 177 3.61 -10.79 -12.62
N GLN A 178 4.55 -10.78 -13.58
CA GLN A 178 4.27 -10.24 -14.94
C GLN A 178 3.15 -11.04 -15.62
N THR A 179 3.19 -12.37 -15.52
CA THR A 179 2.14 -13.25 -16.03
C THR A 179 0.79 -12.97 -15.36
N TYR A 180 0.76 -12.77 -14.06
CA TYR A 180 -0.47 -12.44 -13.33
C TYR A 180 -1.10 -11.13 -13.79
N LYS A 181 -0.29 -10.10 -14.07
CA LYS A 181 -0.81 -8.82 -14.59
C LYS A 181 -1.52 -8.97 -15.95
N ASP A 182 -1.10 -9.94 -16.76
CA ASP A 182 -1.73 -10.22 -18.06
C ASP A 182 -2.97 -11.13 -17.94
N GLU A 183 -3.00 -12.02 -16.96
CA GLU A 183 -4.01 -13.06 -16.86
C GLU A 183 -5.12 -12.76 -15.87
N ILE A 184 -4.78 -12.09 -14.77
CA ILE A 184 -5.71 -11.69 -13.68
C ILE A 184 -5.58 -10.21 -13.37
N ALA A 185 -5.61 -9.36 -14.39
CA ALA A 185 -5.32 -7.93 -14.33
C ALA A 185 -6.12 -7.18 -13.24
N ASP A 186 -7.37 -7.56 -13.03
CA ASP A 186 -8.28 -6.88 -12.09
C ASP A 186 -7.77 -6.91 -10.64
N LEU A 187 -6.96 -7.94 -10.27
CA LEU A 187 -6.32 -7.99 -8.95
C LEU A 187 -5.36 -6.80 -8.71
N PHE A 188 -4.88 -6.18 -9.78
CA PHE A 188 -3.89 -5.11 -9.73
C PHE A 188 -4.48 -3.71 -9.89
N ASP A 189 -5.79 -3.57 -10.06
CA ASP A 189 -6.44 -2.27 -10.22
C ASP A 189 -6.23 -1.36 -9.01
N SER A 190 -6.24 -1.90 -7.79
CA SER A 190 -5.97 -1.16 -6.55
C SER A 190 -4.52 -1.29 -6.05
N ASN A 191 -3.67 -2.05 -6.74
CA ASN A 191 -2.34 -2.41 -6.27
C ASN A 191 -1.47 -1.20 -5.93
N ALA A 192 -0.95 -1.13 -4.72
CA ALA A 192 0.04 -0.13 -4.27
C ALA A 192 1.47 -0.59 -4.49
N ALA A 193 1.77 -1.87 -4.25
CA ALA A 193 3.10 -2.44 -4.38
C ALA A 193 3.08 -3.92 -4.82
N LEU A 194 4.14 -4.33 -5.49
CA LEU A 194 4.48 -5.72 -5.80
C LEU A 194 5.66 -6.14 -4.94
N VAL A 195 5.63 -7.35 -4.42
CA VAL A 195 6.74 -7.91 -3.65
C VAL A 195 7.10 -9.29 -4.18
N VAL A 196 8.40 -9.55 -4.30
CA VAL A 196 8.96 -10.84 -4.68
C VAL A 196 10.03 -11.25 -3.68
N SER A 197 10.09 -12.54 -3.34
CA SER A 197 11.13 -13.05 -2.44
C SER A 197 11.41 -14.52 -2.70
N ASP A 198 12.69 -14.87 -2.56
CA ASP A 198 13.18 -16.24 -2.44
C ASP A 198 13.57 -16.59 -0.98
N GLY A 199 13.18 -15.75 -0.03
CA GLY A 199 13.52 -15.82 1.38
C GLY A 199 14.77 -15.01 1.70
N TRP A 200 15.88 -15.29 1.07
CA TRP A 200 17.15 -14.59 1.28
C TRP A 200 17.10 -13.17 0.74
N THR A 201 16.50 -13.02 -0.43
CA THR A 201 16.34 -11.76 -1.14
C THR A 201 14.86 -11.38 -1.17
N ALA A 202 14.53 -10.14 -0.89
CA ALA A 202 13.21 -9.57 -1.09
C ALA A 202 13.27 -8.23 -1.83
N ARG A 203 12.33 -8.01 -2.73
CA ARG A 203 12.27 -6.78 -3.54
C ARG A 203 10.84 -6.24 -3.58
N VAL A 204 10.76 -4.93 -3.51
CA VAL A 204 9.51 -4.17 -3.58
C VAL A 204 9.52 -3.30 -4.83
N GLY A 205 8.44 -3.29 -5.58
CA GLY A 205 8.32 -2.51 -6.81
C GLY A 205 6.91 -1.99 -7.07
N ALA A 206 6.80 -1.10 -8.03
CA ALA A 206 5.53 -0.60 -8.55
C ALA A 206 4.94 -1.56 -9.59
N LEU A 207 3.67 -1.38 -9.92
CA LEU A 207 2.98 -2.11 -10.99
C LEU A 207 3.74 -2.09 -12.32
N THR A 208 4.40 -0.98 -12.65
CA THR A 208 5.15 -0.79 -13.90
C THR A 208 6.66 -0.98 -13.74
N SER A 209 7.14 -1.44 -12.59
CA SER A 209 8.58 -1.72 -12.39
C SER A 209 9.05 -2.85 -13.29
N ASN A 210 10.20 -2.64 -13.94
CA ASN A 210 11.03 -3.71 -14.47
C ASN A 210 11.90 -4.30 -13.35
N ALA A 211 12.69 -5.32 -13.64
CA ALA A 211 13.54 -5.99 -12.66
C ALA A 211 14.51 -5.01 -11.95
N GLU A 212 15.11 -4.06 -12.69
CA GLU A 212 16.05 -3.07 -12.14
C GLU A 212 15.38 -2.09 -11.15
N ARG A 213 14.06 -1.94 -11.26
CA ARG A 213 13.24 -1.06 -10.40
C ARG A 213 12.57 -1.80 -9.26
N MET A 214 12.83 -3.09 -9.11
CA MET A 214 12.49 -3.86 -7.92
C MET A 214 13.57 -3.64 -6.86
N LEU A 215 13.26 -2.84 -5.84
CA LEU A 215 14.25 -2.33 -4.88
C LEU A 215 14.20 -3.09 -3.56
N PRO A 216 15.34 -3.24 -2.86
CA PRO A 216 15.35 -3.81 -1.51
C PRO A 216 14.69 -2.87 -0.51
N TRP A 217 14.06 -3.44 0.52
CA TRP A 217 13.64 -2.70 1.71
C TRP A 217 14.50 -3.16 2.90
N ARG A 218 15.28 -2.28 3.52
CA ARG A 218 16.39 -2.67 4.38
C ARG A 218 16.24 -2.28 5.84
N THR A 219 15.15 -1.62 6.20
CA THR A 219 14.96 -1.06 7.55
C THR A 219 13.55 -1.30 8.05
N ILE A 220 13.36 -1.32 9.35
CA ILE A 220 12.05 -1.49 9.97
C ILE A 220 11.46 -0.11 10.32
N ALA A 221 11.97 0.54 11.35
CA ALA A 221 11.38 1.79 11.85
C ALA A 221 12.02 3.04 11.23
N ASN A 222 13.33 3.06 11.04
CA ASN A 222 14.10 4.20 10.54
C ASN A 222 15.35 3.76 9.77
N GLU A 223 16.09 4.69 9.19
CA GLU A 223 17.24 4.39 8.32
C GLU A 223 18.39 3.68 9.05
N ASP A 224 18.54 3.90 10.35
CA ASP A 224 19.60 3.30 11.16
C ASP A 224 19.24 1.91 11.67
N ASP A 225 17.95 1.58 11.68
CA ASP A 225 17.45 0.29 12.12
C ASP A 225 17.62 -0.74 11.00
N ARG A 226 18.80 -1.32 10.95
CA ARG A 226 19.13 -2.41 10.03
C ARG A 226 19.08 -3.73 10.80
N PRO A 227 17.93 -4.43 10.75
CA PRO A 227 17.80 -5.67 11.50
C PRO A 227 18.82 -6.69 11.01
N ARG A 228 19.39 -7.45 11.96
CA ARG A 228 20.30 -8.56 11.68
C ARG A 228 19.48 -9.83 11.36
N VAL A 229 18.54 -9.71 10.43
CA VAL A 229 17.72 -10.84 9.99
C VAL A 229 18.40 -11.57 8.84
N GLN A 230 18.20 -12.88 8.78
CA GLN A 230 18.73 -13.70 7.70
C GLN A 230 17.88 -13.60 6.43
N LEU A 231 16.56 -13.38 6.59
CA LEU A 231 15.59 -13.35 5.52
C LEU A 231 15.14 -11.90 5.26
N GLU A 232 15.49 -11.34 4.10
CA GLU A 232 15.10 -9.94 3.76
C GLU A 232 13.57 -9.74 3.79
N MET A 233 12.77 -10.79 3.54
CA MET A 233 11.31 -10.71 3.57
C MET A 233 10.77 -10.36 4.96
N GLU A 234 11.42 -10.79 6.04
CA GLU A 234 11.05 -10.37 7.39
C GLU A 234 11.14 -8.85 7.56
N THR A 235 12.23 -8.24 7.03
CA THR A 235 12.38 -6.78 7.04
C THR A 235 11.31 -6.07 6.22
N VAL A 236 10.90 -6.64 5.07
CA VAL A 236 9.80 -6.10 4.26
C VAL A 236 8.49 -6.14 5.05
N VAL A 237 8.17 -7.27 5.70
CA VAL A 237 6.92 -7.39 6.47
C VAL A 237 6.92 -6.44 7.68
N ARG A 238 7.96 -6.45 8.48
CA ARG A 238 8.03 -5.65 9.71
C ARG A 238 8.24 -4.15 9.46
N GLY A 239 8.86 -3.78 8.35
CA GLY A 239 9.14 -2.39 7.98
C GLY A 239 8.13 -1.84 6.98
N PHE A 240 8.15 -2.32 5.74
CA PHE A 240 7.29 -1.79 4.68
C PHE A 240 5.80 -2.00 4.97
N PHE A 241 5.41 -3.19 5.46
CA PHE A 241 4.03 -3.52 5.77
C PHE A 241 3.62 -3.22 7.22
N ALA A 242 4.44 -2.58 8.06
CA ALA A 242 3.93 -2.05 9.32
C ALA A 242 2.73 -1.12 9.03
N PRO A 243 1.54 -1.33 9.64
CA PRO A 243 0.30 -0.68 9.21
C PRO A 243 0.38 0.82 9.00
N GLU A 244 0.96 1.56 9.94
CA GLU A 244 1.12 3.01 9.85
C GLU A 244 2.10 3.42 8.74
N LEU A 245 3.21 2.66 8.55
CA LEU A 245 4.19 2.94 7.51
C LEU A 245 3.65 2.62 6.13
N PHE A 246 2.88 1.55 5.99
CA PHE A 246 2.27 1.16 4.73
C PHE A 246 1.21 2.17 4.28
N LEU A 247 0.38 2.68 5.19
CA LEU A 247 -0.58 3.75 4.87
C LEU A 247 0.14 5.06 4.51
N ASP A 248 1.17 5.45 5.26
CA ASP A 248 2.00 6.62 4.93
C ASP A 248 2.63 6.49 3.55
N PHE A 249 3.12 5.27 3.22
CA PHE A 249 3.68 4.96 1.92
C PHE A 249 2.65 5.11 0.79
N ILE A 250 1.47 4.53 0.93
CA ILE A 250 0.39 4.64 -0.06
C ILE A 250 0.02 6.10 -0.29
N ARG A 251 -0.08 6.87 0.77
CA ARG A 251 -0.53 8.27 0.71
C ARG A 251 0.46 9.20 0.04
N HIS A 252 1.77 9.03 0.29
CA HIS A 252 2.77 10.05 -0.03
C HIS A 252 3.91 9.59 -0.93
N PHE A 253 4.09 8.28 -1.15
CA PHE A 253 5.28 7.73 -1.81
C PHE A 253 4.98 6.93 -3.08
N VAL A 254 3.75 7.02 -3.58
CA VAL A 254 3.31 6.48 -4.86
C VAL A 254 3.06 7.64 -5.82
N LEU A 255 3.70 7.61 -6.97
CA LEU A 255 3.63 8.68 -7.98
C LEU A 255 3.24 8.08 -9.34
N PHE A 256 2.52 8.85 -10.13
CA PHE A 256 2.23 8.53 -11.52
C PHE A 256 2.83 9.62 -12.40
N GLU A 257 3.75 9.22 -13.28
CA GLU A 257 4.33 10.07 -14.31
C GLU A 257 3.63 9.79 -15.63
N GLN A 258 3.31 10.83 -16.35
CA GLN A 258 2.73 10.72 -17.69
C GLN A 258 3.67 11.38 -18.68
N ASP A 259 4.07 10.63 -19.70
CA ASP A 259 4.85 11.11 -20.84
C ASP A 259 4.08 10.73 -22.13
N GLY A 260 3.48 11.72 -22.76
CA GLY A 260 2.53 11.50 -23.84
C GLY A 260 1.36 10.61 -23.40
N ASP A 261 1.19 9.48 -24.10
CA ASP A 261 0.15 8.48 -23.81
C ASP A 261 0.61 7.40 -22.81
N THR A 262 1.88 7.44 -22.40
CA THR A 262 2.44 6.45 -21.48
C THR A 262 2.31 6.92 -20.04
N VAL A 263 1.68 6.08 -19.21
CA VAL A 263 1.62 6.28 -17.77
C VAL A 263 2.56 5.30 -17.08
N ILE A 264 3.41 5.82 -16.20
CA ILE A 264 4.36 5.02 -15.41
C ILE A 264 4.07 5.25 -13.94
N LYS A 265 3.81 4.17 -13.20
CA LYS A 265 3.74 4.21 -11.74
C LYS A 265 5.14 4.08 -11.16
N LYS A 266 5.49 4.98 -10.26
CA LYS A 266 6.75 4.98 -9.52
C LYS A 266 6.48 4.93 -8.03
N ILE A 267 7.35 4.27 -7.30
CA ILE A 267 7.31 4.25 -5.84
C ILE A 267 8.68 4.66 -5.28
N ALA A 268 8.68 5.24 -4.09
CA ALA A 268 9.92 5.60 -3.41
C ALA A 268 10.64 4.34 -2.89
N GLY A 269 11.95 4.30 -2.99
CA GLY A 269 12.77 3.33 -2.28
C GLY A 269 12.87 3.65 -0.78
N TYR A 270 13.31 2.68 0.05
CA TYR A 270 13.40 2.84 1.51
C TYR A 270 14.19 4.09 1.94
N HIS A 271 15.30 4.38 1.28
CA HIS A 271 16.14 5.54 1.58
C HIS A 271 15.43 6.88 1.28
N GLN A 272 14.60 6.94 0.24
CA GLN A 272 13.78 8.11 -0.09
C GLN A 272 12.65 8.27 0.93
N PHE A 273 12.01 7.16 1.30
CA PHE A 273 10.94 7.11 2.30
C PHE A 273 11.39 7.72 3.63
N HIS A 274 12.50 7.23 4.18
CA HIS A 274 13.04 7.74 5.45
C HIS A 274 13.55 9.17 5.34
N ALA A 275 14.26 9.53 4.26
CA ALA A 275 14.76 10.87 4.05
C ALA A 275 13.63 11.91 3.98
N VAL A 276 12.52 11.60 3.31
CA VAL A 276 11.36 12.51 3.24
C VAL A 276 10.70 12.66 4.59
N ARG A 277 10.47 11.56 5.32
CA ARG A 277 9.86 11.59 6.65
C ARG A 277 10.68 12.46 7.61
N GLU A 278 12.00 12.26 7.64
CA GLU A 278 12.89 13.05 8.47
C GLU A 278 12.96 14.53 8.03
N ALA A 279 13.01 14.81 6.72
CA ALA A 279 13.01 16.17 6.21
C ALA A 279 11.70 16.91 6.55
N VAL A 280 10.55 16.26 6.44
CA VAL A 280 9.26 16.84 6.85
C VAL A 280 9.25 17.12 8.35
N ARG A 281 9.67 16.15 9.19
CA ARG A 281 9.79 16.33 10.64
C ARG A 281 10.66 17.53 10.98
N ALA A 282 11.86 17.60 10.40
CA ALA A 282 12.80 18.70 10.62
C ALA A 282 12.23 20.05 10.17
N THR A 283 11.49 20.08 9.06
CA THR A 283 10.85 21.29 8.55
C THR A 283 9.76 21.80 9.48
N VAL A 284 8.90 20.92 9.97
CA VAL A 284 7.83 21.26 10.92
C VAL A 284 8.43 21.83 12.21
N ILE A 285 9.46 21.20 12.76
CA ILE A 285 10.16 21.70 13.96
C ILE A 285 10.77 23.06 13.68
N ALA A 286 11.51 23.24 12.57
CA ALA A 286 12.16 24.51 12.23
C ALA A 286 11.19 25.66 11.99
N ALA A 287 9.95 25.35 11.54
CA ALA A 287 8.91 26.33 11.27
C ALA A 287 8.05 26.63 12.52
N SER A 288 8.05 25.77 13.54
CA SER A 288 7.24 25.96 14.76
C SER A 288 7.74 27.16 15.58
N SER A 289 6.81 27.86 16.29
CA SER A 289 7.18 28.98 17.19
C SER A 289 7.97 28.46 18.38
N PRO A 290 9.02 29.21 18.83
CA PRO A 290 9.81 28.85 20.01
C PRO A 290 8.99 28.73 21.30
N ASP A 291 7.92 29.54 21.41
CA ASP A 291 7.05 29.63 22.60
C ASP A 291 5.94 28.57 22.68
N LYS A 292 5.67 27.84 21.62
CA LYS A 292 4.80 26.65 21.69
C LYS A 292 5.65 25.49 22.16
N GLY A 293 5.52 25.18 23.46
CA GLY A 293 6.13 23.98 24.05
C GLY A 293 5.95 22.81 23.11
N LEU A 294 7.03 22.02 22.96
CA LEU A 294 7.21 20.83 22.10
C LEU A 294 5.88 20.37 21.48
N VAL A 295 5.64 20.73 20.24
CA VAL A 295 4.66 20.01 19.42
C VAL A 295 5.13 18.56 19.48
N GLU A 296 4.34 17.68 20.11
CA GLU A 296 4.57 16.25 20.07
C GLU A 296 4.51 15.80 18.61
N VAL A 297 5.64 15.90 17.94
CA VAL A 297 5.83 15.17 16.70
C VAL A 297 6.02 13.73 17.12
N ARG A 298 4.96 12.93 17.03
CA ARG A 298 4.90 11.51 17.38
C ARG A 298 5.75 10.63 16.45
N GLU A 299 6.99 11.00 16.18
CA GLU A 299 7.93 10.18 15.44
C GLU A 299 9.21 10.05 16.25
N GLU A 300 9.67 8.81 16.44
CA GLU A 300 10.88 8.46 17.18
C GLU A 300 12.10 9.21 16.66
N ARG A 301 13.03 9.52 17.58
CA ARG A 301 14.23 10.29 17.33
C ARG A 301 15.08 9.68 16.21
N ALA A 302 15.26 10.40 15.13
CA ALA A 302 16.25 10.06 14.12
C ALA A 302 17.65 10.43 14.60
N THR A 303 18.61 9.55 14.37
CA THR A 303 19.99 9.62 14.90
C THR A 303 20.95 10.37 13.96
N TYR A 304 20.46 11.13 12.95
CA TYR A 304 21.32 11.87 12.03
C TYR A 304 21.22 13.39 12.22
N GLY A 305 22.37 13.99 12.56
CA GLY A 305 22.61 15.41 12.46
C GLY A 305 22.25 16.23 13.69
N LYS A 306 22.66 17.47 13.67
CA LYS A 306 22.43 18.46 14.72
C LYS A 306 20.93 18.61 15.00
N GLU A 307 20.57 18.65 16.28
CA GLU A 307 19.20 18.86 16.76
C GLU A 307 18.58 20.10 16.08
N VAL A 308 17.45 19.92 15.42
CA VAL A 308 16.72 21.02 14.78
C VAL A 308 16.01 21.80 15.88
N LYS A 309 16.23 23.12 15.95
CA LYS A 309 15.61 23.98 16.98
C LYS A 309 14.31 24.60 16.45
N PRO A 310 13.24 24.63 17.26
CA PRO A 310 12.03 25.36 16.93
C PRO A 310 12.31 26.82 16.56
N GLY A 311 11.66 27.33 15.51
CA GLY A 311 11.84 28.70 15.04
C GLY A 311 13.16 29.01 14.33
N SER A 312 14.05 28.03 14.15
CA SER A 312 15.36 28.23 13.53
C SER A 312 15.29 28.55 12.04
N ARG A 313 14.20 28.17 11.38
CA ARG A 313 13.99 28.24 9.91
C ARG A 313 15.08 27.50 9.11
N LYS A 314 15.78 26.55 9.74
CA LYS A 314 16.84 25.73 9.15
C LYS A 314 16.49 24.25 9.36
N ALA A 315 15.86 23.64 8.37
CA ALA A 315 15.42 22.25 8.43
C ALA A 315 16.58 21.24 8.22
N GLY A 316 17.59 21.60 7.44
CA GLY A 316 18.71 20.69 7.15
C GLY A 316 18.99 20.56 5.65
N VAL A 317 19.76 19.53 5.30
CA VAL A 317 20.12 19.17 3.93
C VAL A 317 19.94 17.68 3.76
N VAL A 318 19.25 17.25 2.69
CA VAL A 318 19.16 15.85 2.28
C VAL A 318 20.27 15.58 1.25
N TRP A 319 21.17 14.68 1.59
CA TRP A 319 22.28 14.29 0.73
C TRP A 319 22.08 12.86 0.21
N HIS A 320 21.87 12.75 -1.09
CA HIS A 320 21.78 11.46 -1.78
C HIS A 320 22.78 11.39 -2.92
N THR A 321 23.27 10.20 -3.25
CA THR A 321 24.18 9.97 -4.38
C THR A 321 23.52 10.38 -5.71
N GLN A 322 24.34 10.64 -6.73
CA GLN A 322 23.83 10.88 -8.08
C GLN A 322 23.07 9.66 -8.59
N GLY A 323 21.94 9.86 -9.27
CA GLY A 323 21.11 8.77 -9.78
C GLY A 323 20.14 8.13 -8.76
N SER A 324 20.16 8.52 -7.48
CA SER A 324 19.30 7.95 -6.43
C SER A 324 17.81 8.37 -6.48
N GLY A 325 17.39 9.09 -7.55
CA GLY A 325 16.00 9.52 -7.70
C GLY A 325 15.60 10.74 -6.85
N LYS A 326 16.49 11.72 -6.69
CA LYS A 326 16.21 12.95 -5.92
C LYS A 326 14.93 13.66 -6.32
N SER A 327 14.54 13.61 -7.61
CA SER A 327 13.27 14.19 -8.08
C SER A 327 12.04 13.54 -7.43
N ILE A 328 12.08 12.22 -7.23
CA ILE A 328 11.02 11.49 -6.49
C ILE A 328 11.01 11.94 -5.04
N THR A 329 12.19 12.03 -4.39
CA THR A 329 12.31 12.52 -3.01
C THR A 329 11.71 13.93 -2.86
N MET A 330 12.02 14.84 -3.78
CA MET A 330 11.49 16.21 -3.77
C MET A 330 9.96 16.25 -3.98
N ALA A 331 9.43 15.45 -4.91
CA ALA A 331 8.00 15.38 -5.15
C ALA A 331 7.24 14.83 -3.93
N CYS A 332 7.73 13.74 -3.33
CA CYS A 332 7.14 13.17 -2.11
C CYS A 332 7.23 14.15 -0.93
N TYR A 333 8.37 14.84 -0.76
CA TYR A 333 8.54 15.84 0.29
C TYR A 333 7.56 17.01 0.15
N ALA A 334 7.45 17.59 -1.06
CA ALA A 334 6.51 18.67 -1.32
C ALA A 334 5.05 18.22 -1.12
N GLY A 335 4.68 17.05 -1.63
CA GLY A 335 3.34 16.48 -1.45
C GLY A 335 2.99 16.25 0.02
N LYS A 336 3.93 15.75 0.82
CA LYS A 336 3.72 15.49 2.26
C LYS A 336 3.66 16.76 3.11
N LEU A 337 4.29 17.86 2.68
CA LEU A 337 4.23 19.15 3.38
C LEU A 337 2.93 19.93 3.10
N LEU A 338 2.28 19.69 1.96
CA LEU A 338 1.06 20.41 1.56
C LEU A 338 -0.22 19.83 2.17
N GLN A 339 -0.12 18.67 2.80
CA GLN A 339 -1.23 17.98 3.48
C GLN A 339 -1.14 18.13 5.00
#